data_2b01ccf7a0b998d7d917157339e3cbfd
#
_entry.id   2b01ccf7a0b998d7d917157339e3cbfd
#
_cell.length_a   1.000
_cell.length_b   1.000
_cell.length_c   1.000
_cell.angle_alpha   90.00
_cell.angle_beta   90.00
_cell.angle_gamma   90.00
#
_symmetry.space_group_name_H-M   'P 1'
#
loop_
_entity.id
_entity.type
_entity.pdbx_description
1 polymer ?
#
loop_
_entity_poly.entity_id
_entity_poly.type
_entity_poly.pdbx_seq_one_letter_code
_entity_poly.pdbx_strand_id
1 'polypeptide(L)'
;MGAGVAEDWNLPAPPGSPADGTAWIIGSAQTGDWSGHDYEVALYLNGGWAFVTPSAGWKGWSVASGTGMTFDGVDWIEGAGALSANGAGFVHRSLETDHAVNSGSASTVTAAIPANTIVYGVTGRVIADIGGATSLEIGVSGSTNRYGSGIGTTAGAWARGLTSSPLAYYSETDLVLTAVGGTFDGSGTLRLAVH
;
A
#
# COMPACT_ATOMS: atom_id res chain seq x y z
N MET A 1 21.22 2.27 16.48
CA MET A 1 20.94 0.87 16.09
C MET A 1 20.46 0.88 14.66
N GLY A 2 20.94 -0.04 13.82
CA GLY A 2 20.52 -0.14 12.43
C GLY A 2 19.05 -0.57 12.35
N ALA A 3 18.37 -0.19 11.26
CA ALA A 3 17.03 -0.68 10.95
C ALA A 3 17.09 -2.20 10.77
N GLY A 4 16.28 -2.94 11.53
CA GLY A 4 16.09 -4.38 11.32
C GLY A 4 15.22 -4.61 10.09
N VAL A 5 15.42 -5.74 9.41
CA VAL A 5 14.55 -6.19 8.31
C VAL A 5 13.69 -7.33 8.83
N ALA A 6 12.38 -7.19 8.68
CA ALA A 6 11.39 -8.21 8.99
C ALA A 6 10.78 -8.75 7.69
N GLU A 7 10.58 -10.05 7.61
CA GLU A 7 9.92 -10.68 6.46
C GLU A 7 8.49 -10.16 6.30
N ASP A 8 7.77 -10.05 7.42
CA ASP A 8 6.41 -9.56 7.47
C ASP A 8 6.08 -8.99 8.86
N TRP A 9 4.91 -8.39 9.00
CA TRP A 9 4.39 -7.91 10.26
C TRP A 9 2.92 -8.28 10.43
N ASN A 10 2.48 -8.38 11.71
CA ASN A 10 1.08 -8.63 12.08
C ASN A 10 0.47 -9.92 11.50
N LEU A 11 1.28 -10.96 11.24
CA LEU A 11 0.74 -12.28 10.90
C LEU A 11 -0.02 -12.86 12.10
N PRO A 12 -1.14 -13.59 11.89
CA PRO A 12 -1.96 -14.14 12.98
C PRO A 12 -1.27 -15.28 13.76
N ALA A 13 -0.24 -15.87 13.19
CA ALA A 13 0.54 -16.96 13.78
C ALA A 13 1.93 -17.03 13.11
N PRO A 14 2.93 -17.69 13.77
CA PRO A 14 4.23 -17.92 13.16
C PRO A 14 4.12 -18.72 11.85
N PRO A 15 4.99 -18.43 10.85
CA PRO A 15 5.04 -19.24 9.63
C PRO A 15 5.46 -20.67 9.92
N GLY A 16 4.90 -21.63 9.16
CA GLY A 16 5.13 -23.05 9.39
C GLY A 16 6.54 -23.57 9.08
N SER A 17 7.33 -22.82 8.30
CA SER A 17 8.68 -23.21 7.91
C SER A 17 9.59 -21.97 7.77
N PRO A 18 9.87 -21.26 8.87
CA PRO A 18 10.72 -20.09 8.83
C PRO A 18 12.18 -20.48 8.50
N ALA A 19 12.86 -19.62 7.74
CA ALA A 19 14.29 -19.79 7.51
C ALA A 19 15.09 -19.28 8.72
N ASP A 20 16.19 -19.96 9.04
CA ASP A 20 17.06 -19.55 10.13
C ASP A 20 17.68 -18.17 9.85
N GLY A 21 17.69 -17.30 10.85
CA GLY A 21 18.15 -15.91 10.74
C GLY A 21 17.10 -14.91 10.27
N THR A 22 15.87 -15.33 10.00
CA THR A 22 14.78 -14.42 9.60
C THR A 22 14.06 -13.82 10.82
N ALA A 23 13.43 -12.66 10.61
CA ALA A 23 12.73 -11.91 11.66
C ALA A 23 11.33 -11.50 11.23
N TRP A 24 10.45 -11.33 12.21
CA TRP A 24 9.08 -10.81 12.04
C TRP A 24 8.76 -9.80 13.12
N ILE A 25 7.90 -8.85 12.78
CA ILE A 25 7.30 -7.95 13.77
C ILE A 25 5.94 -8.55 14.16
N ILE A 26 5.78 -8.86 15.42
CA ILE A 26 4.55 -9.44 15.96
C ILE A 26 3.54 -8.31 16.19
N GLY A 27 2.30 -8.51 15.76
CA GLY A 27 1.20 -7.62 16.08
C GLY A 27 0.54 -7.96 17.43
N SER A 28 -0.75 -7.66 17.57
CA SER A 28 -1.53 -7.98 18.76
C SER A 28 -2.34 -9.27 18.61
N ALA A 29 -2.59 -9.96 19.72
CA ALA A 29 -3.44 -11.15 19.81
C ALA A 29 -3.01 -12.33 18.93
N GLN A 30 -1.71 -12.56 18.80
CA GLN A 30 -1.16 -13.63 17.99
C GLN A 30 -1.31 -15.01 18.67
N THR A 31 -1.19 -16.06 17.87
CA THR A 31 -1.39 -17.45 18.32
C THR A 31 -0.13 -18.31 18.12
N GLY A 32 -0.20 -19.57 18.56
CA GLY A 32 0.94 -20.50 18.46
C GLY A 32 2.11 -20.07 19.34
N ASP A 33 3.31 -20.27 18.84
CA ASP A 33 4.55 -19.94 19.57
C ASP A 33 4.74 -18.43 19.82
N TRP A 34 3.94 -17.57 19.17
CA TRP A 34 3.95 -16.13 19.36
C TRP A 34 2.94 -15.65 20.42
N SER A 35 2.14 -16.53 21.02
CA SER A 35 1.19 -16.16 22.05
C SER A 35 1.87 -15.55 23.27
N GLY A 36 1.45 -14.34 23.65
CA GLY A 36 2.02 -13.58 24.78
C GLY A 36 3.24 -12.74 24.42
N HIS A 37 3.61 -12.67 23.14
CA HIS A 37 4.72 -11.86 22.63
C HIS A 37 4.24 -10.69 21.76
N ASP A 38 3.10 -10.11 22.11
CA ASP A 38 2.52 -9.01 21.37
C ASP A 38 3.51 -7.84 21.22
N TYR A 39 3.60 -7.31 19.99
CA TYR A 39 4.46 -6.19 19.60
C TYR A 39 5.98 -6.44 19.67
N GLU A 40 6.43 -7.63 20.04
CA GLU A 40 7.84 -7.99 20.04
C GLU A 40 8.38 -8.28 18.62
N VAL A 41 9.68 -8.31 18.49
CA VAL A 41 10.36 -8.79 17.30
C VAL A 41 10.71 -10.25 17.51
N ALA A 42 10.14 -11.14 16.70
CA ALA A 42 10.49 -12.56 16.69
C ALA A 42 11.63 -12.82 15.72
N LEU A 43 12.64 -13.53 16.18
CA LEU A 43 13.75 -14.03 15.37
C LEU A 43 13.72 -15.56 15.40
N TYR A 44 13.83 -16.19 14.24
CA TYR A 44 13.98 -17.63 14.16
C TYR A 44 15.46 -18.00 14.09
N LEU A 45 15.97 -18.67 15.11
CA LEU A 45 17.39 -18.97 15.26
C LEU A 45 17.57 -20.40 15.77
N ASN A 46 18.44 -21.17 15.09
CA ASN A 46 18.82 -22.54 15.51
C ASN A 46 17.58 -23.46 15.73
N GLY A 47 16.55 -23.30 14.91
CA GLY A 47 15.34 -24.12 14.98
C GLY A 47 14.34 -23.71 16.06
N GLY A 48 14.46 -22.51 16.65
CA GLY A 48 13.58 -21.99 17.67
C GLY A 48 13.33 -20.49 17.57
N TRP A 49 12.35 -20.00 18.33
CA TRP A 49 12.00 -18.58 18.38
C TRP A 49 12.76 -17.88 19.52
N ALA A 50 13.29 -16.71 19.22
CA ALA A 50 13.83 -15.77 20.20
C ALA A 50 13.03 -14.45 20.04
N PHE A 51 12.64 -13.84 21.17
CA PHE A 51 11.83 -12.65 21.19
C PHE A 51 12.60 -11.47 21.76
N VAL A 52 12.40 -10.30 21.18
CA VAL A 52 13.05 -9.07 21.60
C VAL A 52 11.99 -7.98 21.78
N THR A 53 11.86 -7.47 22.99
CA THR A 53 10.96 -6.37 23.31
C THR A 53 11.52 -5.06 22.74
N PRO A 54 10.80 -4.35 21.85
CA PRO A 54 11.28 -3.11 21.28
C PRO A 54 11.19 -1.95 22.27
N SER A 55 11.99 -0.93 22.06
CA SER A 55 11.88 0.37 22.75
C SER A 55 11.34 1.43 21.82
N ALA A 56 10.66 2.43 22.34
CA ALA A 56 10.14 3.55 21.56
C ALA A 56 11.23 4.16 20.66
N GLY A 57 10.88 4.38 19.39
CA GLY A 57 11.79 4.87 18.37
C GLY A 57 12.58 3.78 17.63
N TRP A 58 12.39 2.49 17.96
CA TRP A 58 12.94 1.42 17.13
C TRP A 58 12.34 1.48 15.73
N LYS A 59 13.16 1.14 14.74
CA LYS A 59 12.77 1.13 13.33
C LYS A 59 13.07 -0.23 12.72
N GLY A 60 12.17 -0.67 11.86
CA GLY A 60 12.29 -1.86 11.05
C GLY A 60 11.82 -1.59 9.62
N TRP A 61 12.03 -2.57 8.75
CA TRP A 61 11.51 -2.61 7.40
C TRP A 61 10.72 -3.90 7.23
N SER A 62 9.46 -3.80 6.81
CA SER A 62 8.68 -4.97 6.42
C SER A 62 8.89 -5.24 4.94
N VAL A 63 9.40 -6.44 4.62
CA VAL A 63 9.60 -6.86 3.23
C VAL A 63 8.26 -7.07 2.53
N ALA A 64 7.29 -7.67 3.23
CA ALA A 64 5.99 -7.97 2.68
C ALA A 64 5.19 -6.72 2.29
N SER A 65 5.19 -5.69 3.14
CA SER A 65 4.49 -4.42 2.83
C SER A 65 5.36 -3.41 2.09
N GLY A 66 6.68 -3.63 2.02
CA GLY A 66 7.61 -2.70 1.37
C GLY A 66 7.70 -1.33 2.06
N THR A 67 7.44 -1.27 3.37
CA THR A 67 7.38 -0.02 4.14
C THR A 67 8.24 -0.05 5.40
N GLY A 68 8.63 1.14 5.87
CA GLY A 68 9.27 1.32 7.15
C GLY A 68 8.28 1.18 8.30
N MET A 69 8.72 0.55 9.39
CA MET A 69 7.98 0.40 10.64
C MET A 69 8.68 1.20 11.73
N THR A 70 7.93 1.88 12.57
CA THR A 70 8.46 2.59 13.76
C THR A 70 7.65 2.19 14.98
N PHE A 71 8.31 1.74 16.04
CA PHE A 71 7.66 1.44 17.32
C PHE A 71 7.52 2.74 18.13
N ASP A 72 6.29 3.08 18.52
CA ASP A 72 6.00 4.33 19.26
C ASP A 72 6.16 4.19 20.78
N GLY A 73 6.36 2.97 21.26
CA GLY A 73 6.41 2.58 22.67
C GLY A 73 5.21 1.73 23.08
N VAL A 74 4.20 1.61 22.23
CA VAL A 74 2.98 0.82 22.43
C VAL A 74 2.72 -0.09 21.25
N ASP A 75 2.86 0.43 20.01
CA ASP A 75 2.53 -0.28 18.78
C ASP A 75 3.54 0.03 17.68
N TRP A 76 3.53 -0.80 16.64
CA TRP A 76 4.30 -0.58 15.42
C TRP A 76 3.48 0.20 14.40
N ILE A 77 3.98 1.37 14.01
CA ILE A 77 3.33 2.27 13.07
C ILE A 77 4.00 2.17 11.70
N GLU A 78 3.25 1.69 10.72
CA GLU A 78 3.70 1.54 9.35
C GLU A 78 3.76 2.89 8.63
N GLY A 79 4.89 3.17 7.96
CA GLY A 79 5.07 4.38 7.15
C GLY A 79 5.26 5.67 7.94
N ALA A 80 5.46 5.59 9.25
CA ALA A 80 5.64 6.79 10.07
C ALA A 80 6.95 7.50 9.76
N GLY A 81 6.85 8.76 9.32
CA GLY A 81 7.99 9.66 9.13
C GLY A 81 8.42 10.36 10.42
N ALA A 82 7.45 10.71 11.28
CA ALA A 82 7.65 11.33 12.59
C ALA A 82 6.53 10.92 13.53
N LEU A 83 6.87 10.67 14.78
CA LEU A 83 5.95 10.36 15.87
C LEU A 83 6.30 11.21 17.08
N SER A 84 5.29 11.82 17.73
CA SER A 84 5.45 12.50 19.02
C SER A 84 5.29 11.49 20.17
N ALA A 85 5.74 11.86 21.35
CA ALA A 85 5.61 11.04 22.56
C ALA A 85 4.15 10.70 22.93
N ASN A 86 3.17 11.41 22.39
CA ASN A 86 1.74 11.19 22.63
C ASN A 86 1.03 10.61 21.37
N GLY A 87 1.78 10.00 20.43
CA GLY A 87 1.23 9.30 19.28
C GLY A 87 0.78 10.19 18.10
N ALA A 88 0.96 11.53 18.16
CA ALA A 88 0.73 12.35 16.98
C ALA A 88 1.84 12.08 15.94
N GLY A 89 1.45 11.73 14.74
CA GLY A 89 2.41 11.31 13.72
C GLY A 89 2.03 11.75 12.32
N PHE A 90 3.00 11.65 11.42
CA PHE A 90 2.81 11.82 10.00
C PHE A 90 3.20 10.50 9.30
N VAL A 91 2.24 9.91 8.63
CA VAL A 91 2.38 8.61 7.97
C VAL A 91 2.28 8.79 6.47
N HIS A 92 3.30 8.33 5.74
CA HIS A 92 3.30 8.26 4.28
C HIS A 92 3.08 6.82 3.82
N ARG A 93 2.23 6.65 2.82
CA ARG A 93 1.98 5.35 2.19
C ARG A 93 1.93 5.50 0.67
N SER A 94 2.34 4.44 -0.03
CA SER A 94 2.04 4.21 -1.43
C SER A 94 1.20 2.95 -1.51
N LEU A 95 -0.04 3.08 -1.96
CA LEU A 95 -0.97 1.96 -2.07
C LEU A 95 -1.03 1.54 -3.54
N GLU A 96 -0.38 0.41 -3.85
CA GLU A 96 -0.33 -0.13 -5.21
C GLU A 96 -1.38 -1.21 -5.42
N THR A 97 -2.02 -1.21 -6.60
CA THR A 97 -2.95 -2.24 -7.03
C THR A 97 -2.90 -2.45 -8.53
N ASP A 98 -3.05 -3.69 -8.96
CA ASP A 98 -3.27 -4.06 -10.35
C ASP A 98 -4.77 -4.18 -10.59
N HIS A 99 -5.30 -3.40 -11.53
CA HIS A 99 -6.70 -3.37 -11.88
C HIS A 99 -6.91 -3.94 -13.28
N ALA A 100 -7.67 -5.03 -13.38
CA ALA A 100 -8.20 -5.53 -14.65
C ALA A 100 -9.32 -4.59 -15.13
N VAL A 101 -9.15 -4.02 -16.32
CA VAL A 101 -10.09 -3.03 -16.85
C VAL A 101 -11.39 -3.69 -17.26
N ASN A 102 -12.52 -3.24 -16.71
CA ASN A 102 -13.85 -3.72 -17.08
C ASN A 102 -14.32 -3.06 -18.37
N SER A 103 -15.19 -3.74 -19.13
CA SER A 103 -15.84 -3.19 -20.32
C SER A 103 -16.79 -2.03 -19.96
N GLY A 104 -16.89 -1.03 -20.87
CA GLY A 104 -17.78 0.12 -20.71
C GLY A 104 -17.10 1.47 -20.88
N SER A 105 -17.83 2.53 -20.63
CA SER A 105 -17.28 3.90 -20.68
C SER A 105 -16.38 4.25 -19.50
N ALA A 106 -16.47 3.49 -18.42
CA ALA A 106 -15.63 3.63 -17.23
C ALA A 106 -15.35 2.27 -16.56
N SER A 107 -14.25 2.19 -15.83
CA SER A 107 -13.87 1.05 -15.01
C SER A 107 -13.46 1.54 -13.64
N THR A 108 -14.03 0.95 -12.57
CA THR A 108 -13.90 1.45 -11.20
C THR A 108 -12.95 0.59 -10.39
N VAL A 109 -11.99 1.21 -9.73
CA VAL A 109 -11.12 0.61 -8.72
C VAL A 109 -11.70 0.92 -7.36
N THR A 110 -12.44 -0.02 -6.81
CA THR A 110 -13.18 0.18 -5.56
C THR A 110 -12.24 0.39 -4.38
N ALA A 111 -12.60 1.32 -3.49
CA ALA A 111 -11.89 1.59 -2.24
C ALA A 111 -10.39 1.91 -2.39
N ALA A 112 -10.00 2.45 -3.55
CA ALA A 112 -8.58 2.71 -3.85
C ALA A 112 -7.96 3.80 -2.98
N ILE A 113 -8.75 4.75 -2.52
CA ILE A 113 -8.32 5.84 -1.62
C ILE A 113 -8.96 5.61 -0.25
N PRO A 114 -8.17 5.33 0.79
CA PRO A 114 -8.70 5.15 2.15
C PRO A 114 -9.31 6.43 2.71
N ALA A 115 -10.23 6.27 3.66
CA ALA A 115 -10.78 7.39 4.42
C ALA A 115 -9.70 8.12 5.23
N ASN A 116 -9.91 9.42 5.48
CA ASN A 116 -9.06 10.28 6.29
C ASN A 116 -7.62 10.39 5.78
N THR A 117 -7.45 10.43 4.46
CA THR A 117 -6.15 10.58 3.81
C THR A 117 -6.06 11.87 2.99
N ILE A 118 -4.82 12.34 2.81
CA ILE A 118 -4.50 13.40 1.84
C ILE A 118 -3.76 12.73 0.69
N VAL A 119 -4.31 12.82 -0.52
CA VAL A 119 -3.71 12.25 -1.74
C VAL A 119 -2.90 13.31 -2.45
N TYR A 120 -1.62 13.06 -2.64
CA TYR A 120 -0.68 13.91 -3.40
C TYR A 120 -0.70 13.60 -4.89
N GLY A 121 -1.13 12.41 -5.26
CA GLY A 121 -1.24 11.99 -6.64
C GLY A 121 -1.57 10.52 -6.80
N VAL A 122 -1.90 10.15 -8.04
CA VAL A 122 -2.07 8.75 -8.45
C VAL A 122 -1.20 8.53 -9.67
N THR A 123 -0.22 7.64 -9.55
CA THR A 123 0.59 7.21 -10.70
C THR A 123 0.03 5.93 -11.27
N GLY A 124 0.30 5.66 -12.55
CA GLY A 124 -0.18 4.44 -13.18
C GLY A 124 0.71 3.98 -14.33
N ARG A 125 0.68 2.68 -14.60
CA ARG A 125 1.34 2.06 -15.74
C ARG A 125 0.46 0.98 -16.35
N VAL A 126 0.25 1.03 -17.65
CA VAL A 126 -0.41 -0.04 -18.39
C VAL A 126 0.51 -1.26 -18.41
N ILE A 127 0.04 -2.37 -17.85
CA ILE A 127 0.78 -3.64 -17.77
C ILE A 127 0.44 -4.55 -18.96
N ALA A 128 -0.85 -4.54 -19.35
CA ALA A 128 -1.33 -5.24 -20.55
C ALA A 128 -2.24 -4.29 -21.34
N ASP A 129 -2.19 -4.37 -22.67
CA ASP A 129 -2.91 -3.50 -23.58
C ASP A 129 -4.40 -3.41 -23.23
N ILE A 130 -4.91 -2.19 -23.13
CA ILE A 130 -6.32 -1.89 -22.86
C ILE A 130 -7.01 -1.61 -24.18
N GLY A 131 -7.96 -2.45 -24.55
CA GLY A 131 -8.66 -2.35 -25.81
C GLY A 131 -9.91 -1.47 -25.77
N GLY A 132 -10.39 -1.07 -26.96
CA GLY A 132 -11.67 -0.40 -27.15
C GLY A 132 -11.65 1.13 -27.01
N ALA A 133 -10.63 1.72 -26.41
CA ALA A 133 -10.46 3.17 -26.26
C ALA A 133 -9.13 3.66 -26.87
N THR A 134 -9.05 4.93 -27.26
CA THR A 134 -7.80 5.54 -27.77
C THR A 134 -6.91 6.07 -26.64
N SER A 135 -7.50 6.49 -25.56
CA SER A 135 -6.79 6.93 -24.35
C SER A 135 -7.72 6.79 -23.15
N LEU A 136 -7.16 6.99 -21.95
CA LEU A 136 -7.93 6.98 -20.73
C LEU A 136 -7.63 8.19 -19.84
N GLU A 137 -8.55 8.46 -18.93
CA GLU A 137 -8.40 9.40 -17.81
C GLU A 137 -8.39 8.63 -16.50
N ILE A 138 -7.71 9.18 -15.49
CA ILE A 138 -7.69 8.69 -14.12
C ILE A 138 -8.21 9.78 -13.20
N GLY A 139 -9.25 9.48 -12.44
CA GLY A 139 -9.82 10.42 -11.50
C GLY A 139 -10.74 9.77 -10.48
N VAL A 140 -11.71 10.53 -10.02
CA VAL A 140 -12.75 10.10 -9.08
C VAL A 140 -14.11 10.52 -9.61
N SER A 141 -15.19 10.03 -9.00
CA SER A 141 -16.54 10.48 -9.34
C SER A 141 -16.65 12.01 -9.29
N GLY A 142 -17.20 12.61 -10.33
CA GLY A 142 -17.31 14.08 -10.47
C GLY A 142 -16.03 14.80 -10.91
N SER A 143 -14.89 14.10 -11.06
CA SER A 143 -13.63 14.65 -11.58
C SER A 143 -12.80 13.55 -12.24
N THR A 144 -13.19 13.16 -13.45
CA THR A 144 -12.68 11.97 -14.16
C THR A 144 -11.20 12.04 -14.56
N ASN A 145 -10.66 13.25 -14.67
CA ASN A 145 -9.29 13.52 -15.10
C ASN A 145 -8.39 14.11 -13.99
N ARG A 146 -8.81 14.02 -12.74
CA ARG A 146 -8.11 14.65 -11.61
C ARG A 146 -6.63 14.26 -11.53
N TYR A 147 -6.31 13.01 -11.82
CA TYR A 147 -4.97 12.43 -11.72
C TYR A 147 -4.32 12.16 -13.08
N GLY A 148 -5.01 12.44 -14.17
CA GLY A 148 -4.43 12.33 -15.50
C GLY A 148 -5.45 12.21 -16.60
N SER A 149 -5.04 12.67 -17.78
CA SER A 149 -5.84 12.59 -19.02
C SER A 149 -4.91 12.29 -20.20
N GLY A 150 -5.49 11.80 -21.30
CA GLY A 150 -4.73 11.47 -22.50
C GLY A 150 -3.70 10.36 -22.30
N ILE A 151 -3.92 9.48 -21.31
CA ILE A 151 -3.02 8.39 -21.01
C ILE A 151 -3.20 7.30 -22.08
N GLY A 152 -2.10 6.86 -22.70
CA GLY A 152 -2.13 5.80 -23.70
C GLY A 152 -2.62 4.47 -23.14
N THR A 153 -3.15 3.62 -24.03
CA THR A 153 -3.74 2.31 -23.66
C THR A 153 -2.81 1.14 -23.93
N THR A 154 -1.65 1.37 -24.56
CA THR A 154 -0.67 0.32 -24.88
C THR A 154 0.22 0.01 -23.68
N ALA A 155 0.61 -1.23 -23.50
CA ALA A 155 1.53 -1.67 -22.45
C ALA A 155 2.80 -0.82 -22.40
N GLY A 156 3.16 -0.37 -21.20
CA GLY A 156 4.25 0.57 -20.97
C GLY A 156 3.82 2.03 -20.94
N ALA A 157 2.63 2.41 -21.41
CA ALA A 157 2.09 3.75 -21.21
C ALA A 157 1.92 4.03 -19.72
N TRP A 158 2.10 5.28 -19.31
CA TRP A 158 2.14 5.63 -17.90
C TRP A 158 1.51 6.99 -17.61
N ALA A 159 1.00 7.15 -16.40
CA ALA A 159 0.48 8.38 -15.82
C ALA A 159 1.35 8.83 -14.64
N ARG A 160 1.67 10.12 -14.63
CA ARG A 160 2.38 10.77 -13.51
C ARG A 160 1.46 11.57 -12.61
N GLY A 161 0.27 11.19 -12.39
CA GLY A 161 -0.83 11.91 -11.77
C GLY A 161 -0.56 12.69 -10.48
N LEU A 162 0.58 13.38 -10.41
CA LEU A 162 0.85 14.35 -9.33
C LEU A 162 -0.12 15.52 -9.46
N THR A 163 -0.71 15.92 -8.35
CA THR A 163 -1.58 17.10 -8.31
C THR A 163 -0.87 18.26 -7.62
N SER A 164 -1.04 19.46 -8.17
CA SER A 164 -0.58 20.70 -7.53
C SER A 164 -1.46 21.11 -6.34
N SER A 165 -2.61 20.44 -6.16
CA SER A 165 -3.56 20.68 -5.07
C SER A 165 -3.92 19.36 -4.41
N PRO A 166 -3.11 18.86 -3.45
CA PRO A 166 -3.43 17.68 -2.67
C PRO A 166 -4.82 17.80 -2.04
N LEU A 167 -5.60 16.71 -2.08
CA LEU A 167 -6.98 16.71 -1.62
C LEU A 167 -7.17 15.75 -0.46
N ALA A 168 -7.88 16.21 0.57
CA ALA A 168 -8.29 15.38 1.69
C ALA A 168 -9.55 14.57 1.31
N TYR A 169 -9.51 13.28 1.58
CA TYR A 169 -10.62 12.35 1.45
C TYR A 169 -11.05 11.88 2.83
N TYR A 170 -12.22 12.30 3.29
CA TYR A 170 -12.74 11.94 4.62
C TYR A 170 -13.46 10.60 4.63
N SER A 171 -13.83 10.08 3.48
CA SER A 171 -14.43 8.76 3.28
C SER A 171 -13.65 7.97 2.25
N GLU A 172 -13.74 6.65 2.34
CA GLU A 172 -13.22 5.76 1.32
C GLU A 172 -13.76 6.14 -0.05
N THR A 173 -12.87 6.22 -1.05
CA THR A 173 -13.21 6.74 -2.36
C THR A 173 -12.63 5.86 -3.46
N ASP A 174 -13.46 5.61 -4.48
CA ASP A 174 -13.08 4.84 -5.65
C ASP A 174 -12.24 5.69 -6.62
N LEU A 175 -11.27 5.06 -7.27
CA LEU A 175 -10.69 5.61 -8.49
C LEU A 175 -11.53 5.18 -9.69
N VAL A 176 -11.67 6.07 -10.65
CA VAL A 176 -12.42 5.84 -11.89
C VAL A 176 -11.49 6.03 -13.08
N LEU A 177 -11.38 4.99 -13.89
CA LEU A 177 -10.77 5.03 -15.21
C LEU A 177 -11.87 5.37 -16.21
N THR A 178 -11.69 6.41 -16.99
CA THR A 178 -12.68 6.83 -18.01
C THR A 178 -12.09 6.64 -19.40
N ALA A 179 -12.82 5.95 -20.26
CA ALA A 179 -12.44 5.74 -21.65
C ALA A 179 -12.63 7.02 -22.47
N VAL A 180 -11.67 7.33 -23.33
CA VAL A 180 -11.73 8.45 -24.26
C VAL A 180 -11.52 7.95 -25.68
N GLY A 181 -12.38 8.41 -26.61
CA GLY A 181 -12.35 8.01 -28.03
C GLY A 181 -12.80 6.58 -28.27
N GLY A 182 -13.69 6.07 -27.43
CA GLY A 182 -14.27 4.72 -27.48
C GLY A 182 -14.81 4.28 -26.14
N THR A 183 -14.96 2.97 -25.96
CA THR A 183 -15.34 2.33 -24.70
C THR A 183 -14.40 1.15 -24.47
N PHE A 184 -14.01 0.91 -23.22
CA PHE A 184 -13.20 -0.27 -22.88
C PHE A 184 -13.92 -1.55 -23.29
N ASP A 185 -13.19 -2.52 -23.81
CA ASP A 185 -13.71 -3.82 -24.25
C ASP A 185 -13.62 -4.91 -23.17
N GLY A 186 -13.04 -4.59 -22.00
CA GLY A 186 -12.83 -5.52 -20.90
C GLY A 186 -11.48 -6.24 -20.95
N SER A 187 -10.58 -5.79 -21.81
CA SER A 187 -9.19 -6.28 -21.84
C SER A 187 -8.23 -5.32 -21.15
N GLY A 188 -7.08 -5.84 -20.79
CA GLY A 188 -5.95 -5.07 -20.27
C GLY A 188 -5.92 -4.93 -18.76
N THR A 189 -4.76 -4.45 -18.28
CA THR A 189 -4.49 -4.26 -16.86
C THR A 189 -3.70 -2.97 -16.67
N LEU A 190 -4.15 -2.17 -15.72
CA LEU A 190 -3.47 -0.96 -15.27
C LEU A 190 -2.99 -1.14 -13.83
N ARG A 191 -1.70 -0.98 -13.59
CA ARG A 191 -1.13 -0.82 -12.24
C ARG A 191 -1.29 0.61 -11.82
N LEU A 192 -1.84 0.83 -10.63
CA LEU A 192 -2.07 2.14 -10.03
C LEU A 192 -1.37 2.22 -8.68
N ALA A 193 -0.84 3.37 -8.33
CA ALA A 193 -0.34 3.65 -7.00
C ALA A 193 -0.87 5.01 -6.52
N VAL A 194 -1.56 5.00 -5.38
CA VAL A 194 -2.03 6.19 -4.66
C VAL A 194 -0.95 6.63 -3.68
N HIS A 195 -0.58 7.93 -3.72
CA HIS A 195 0.50 8.53 -2.90
C HIS A 195 -0.05 9.61 -1.98
#